data_6d7d3cd0018b533baa8776b6107ef05c
#
_entry.id   6d7d3cd0018b533baa8776b6107ef05c
#
_cell.length_a   1.000
_cell.length_b   1.000
_cell.length_c   1.000
_cell.angle_alpha   90.00
_cell.angle_beta   90.00
_cell.angle_gamma   90.00
#
_symmetry.space_group_name_H-M   'P 1'
#
loop_
_entity.id
_entity.type
_entity.pdbx_description
1 polymer ?
#
loop_
_entity_poly.entity_id
_entity_poly.type
_entity_poly.pdbx_seq_one_letter_code
_entity_poly.pdbx_strand_id
1 'polypeptide(L)'
;MQQLIWFRNDLRISDNSALHAALQAGPTVAVFLLSPGQWLAHDAAACKIDFILRNLVELEKSLATLNVPLLIRTADQWQQVPEVLLELCQQLNISAVHVNTEYGIHESQRDMAVGTDLVDQGVLFHSHLDRILFKPGTVLAPQ
;
A
#
# COMPACT_ATOMS: atom_id res chain seq x y z
N MET A 1 6.80 12.02 -14.08
CA MET A 1 5.87 10.93 -13.87
C MET A 1 5.87 10.55 -12.41
N GLN A 2 4.89 11.03 -11.69
CA GLN A 2 4.87 10.83 -10.25
C GLN A 2 4.33 9.45 -9.91
N GLN A 3 4.98 8.79 -8.96
CA GLN A 3 4.63 7.46 -8.51
C GLN A 3 4.03 7.54 -7.11
N LEU A 4 3.14 6.61 -6.80
CA LEU A 4 2.56 6.47 -5.46
C LEU A 4 2.86 5.08 -4.94
N ILE A 5 3.41 4.99 -3.74
CA ILE A 5 3.49 3.71 -3.05
C ILE A 5 2.45 3.67 -1.94
N TRP A 6 1.62 2.65 -1.95
CA TRP A 6 0.57 2.45 -0.96
C TRP A 6 1.04 1.40 0.03
N PHE A 7 1.38 1.86 1.24
CA PHE A 7 1.81 0.98 2.31
C PHE A 7 0.60 0.37 3.03
N ARG A 8 0.71 -0.89 3.40
CA ARG A 8 -0.30 -1.58 4.20
C ARG A 8 0.36 -2.16 5.44
N ASN A 9 0.71 -3.44 5.44
CA ASN A 9 1.38 -4.06 6.59
C ASN A 9 2.90 -4.03 6.48
N ASP A 10 3.41 -3.59 5.36
CA ASP A 10 4.81 -3.59 4.99
C ASP A 10 5.49 -2.25 5.32
N LEU A 11 5.40 -1.82 6.58
CA LEU A 11 5.81 -0.49 7.01
C LEU A 11 7.33 -0.40 7.18
N ARG A 12 8.05 -0.55 6.08
CA ARG A 12 9.52 -0.51 6.08
C ARG A 12 10.05 -0.03 4.74
N ILE A 13 11.28 0.46 4.74
CA ILE A 13 11.94 0.87 3.49
C ILE A 13 12.93 -0.17 2.98
N SER A 14 13.43 -1.07 3.84
CA SER A 14 14.33 -2.12 3.41
C SER A 14 13.55 -3.36 2.94
N ASP A 15 14.10 -4.06 1.95
CA ASP A 15 13.45 -5.23 1.37
C ASP A 15 12.01 -4.96 0.98
N ASN A 16 11.80 -3.83 0.32
CA ASN A 16 10.46 -3.41 -0.11
C ASN A 16 10.46 -3.23 -1.62
N SER A 17 9.94 -4.23 -2.32
CA SER A 17 9.98 -4.27 -3.78
C SER A 17 9.17 -3.16 -4.41
N ALA A 18 7.99 -2.86 -3.85
CA ALA A 18 7.13 -1.80 -4.38
C ALA A 18 7.80 -0.43 -4.25
N LEU A 19 8.41 -0.16 -3.10
CA LEU A 19 9.10 1.11 -2.90
C LEU A 19 10.27 1.25 -3.86
N HIS A 20 11.05 0.19 -4.01
CA HIS A 20 12.19 0.19 -4.91
C HIS A 20 11.76 0.47 -6.36
N ALA A 21 10.71 -0.22 -6.82
CA ALA A 21 10.19 -0.03 -8.16
C ALA A 21 9.66 1.40 -8.38
N ALA A 22 8.95 1.94 -7.39
CA ALA A 22 8.43 3.30 -7.48
C ALA A 22 9.56 4.32 -7.59
N LEU A 23 10.58 4.17 -6.75
CA LEU A 23 11.73 5.09 -6.77
C LEU A 23 12.47 5.05 -8.09
N GLN A 24 12.59 3.88 -8.69
CA GLN A 24 13.26 3.76 -9.99
C GLN A 24 12.42 4.35 -11.11
N ALA A 25 11.12 4.34 -10.97
CA ALA A 25 10.22 4.83 -12.03
C ALA A 25 10.10 6.36 -12.04
N GLY A 26 10.34 7.03 -10.92
CA GLY A 26 10.28 8.48 -10.87
C GLY A 26 10.07 9.04 -9.47
N PRO A 27 9.74 10.33 -9.38
CA PRO A 27 9.43 10.95 -8.09
C PRO A 27 8.29 10.20 -7.40
N THR A 28 8.43 9.97 -6.11
CA THR A 28 7.54 9.07 -5.38
C THR A 28 6.92 9.76 -4.16
N VAL A 29 5.64 9.47 -3.93
CA VAL A 29 4.91 9.87 -2.73
C VAL A 29 4.38 8.60 -2.10
N ALA A 30 4.35 8.54 -0.77
CA ALA A 30 3.82 7.38 -0.05
C ALA A 30 2.48 7.72 0.58
N VAL A 31 1.62 6.73 0.70
CA VAL A 31 0.35 6.88 1.40
C VAL A 31 0.08 5.67 2.28
N PHE A 32 -0.52 5.93 3.43
CA PHE A 32 -1.10 4.90 4.29
C PHE A 32 -2.55 5.27 4.56
N LEU A 33 -3.45 4.31 4.43
CA LEU A 33 -4.86 4.54 4.66
C LEU A 33 -5.25 4.00 6.04
N LEU A 34 -5.80 4.89 6.87
CA LEU A 34 -6.36 4.50 8.15
C LEU A 34 -7.80 4.03 7.92
N SER A 35 -8.14 2.88 8.48
CA SER A 35 -9.47 2.30 8.32
C SER A 35 -10.07 1.97 9.68
N PRO A 36 -10.46 2.99 10.47
CA PRO A 36 -10.95 2.75 11.84
C PRO A 36 -12.20 1.87 11.87
N GLY A 37 -13.13 2.06 10.95
CA GLY A 37 -14.33 1.23 10.90
C GLY A 37 -14.02 -0.23 10.60
N GLN A 38 -13.07 -0.47 9.71
CA GLN A 38 -12.64 -1.82 9.39
C GLN A 38 -11.97 -2.48 10.60
N TRP A 39 -11.14 -1.73 11.32
CA TRP A 39 -10.49 -2.23 12.52
C TRP A 39 -11.52 -2.61 13.59
N LEU A 40 -12.53 -1.75 13.80
CA LEU A 40 -13.59 -2.02 14.76
C LEU A 40 -14.41 -3.24 14.35
N ALA A 41 -14.72 -3.37 13.07
CA ALA A 41 -15.50 -4.50 12.56
C ALA A 41 -14.78 -5.84 12.74
N HIS A 42 -13.45 -5.81 12.78
CA HIS A 42 -12.63 -7.02 12.90
C HIS A 42 -11.96 -7.13 14.27
N ASP A 43 -12.45 -6.40 15.25
CA ASP A 43 -11.98 -6.48 16.65
C ASP A 43 -10.47 -6.32 16.77
N ALA A 44 -9.90 -5.39 16.02
CA ALA A 44 -8.47 -5.14 16.12
C ALA A 44 -8.13 -4.65 17.53
N ALA A 45 -7.16 -5.28 18.14
CA ALA A 45 -6.76 -4.93 19.49
C ALA A 45 -6.13 -3.54 19.53
N ALA A 46 -6.40 -2.78 20.60
CA ALA A 46 -5.86 -1.44 20.75
C ALA A 46 -4.33 -1.43 20.69
N CYS A 47 -3.68 -2.45 21.25
CA CYS A 47 -2.22 -2.55 21.22
C CYS A 47 -1.70 -2.73 19.79
N LYS A 48 -2.45 -3.43 18.93
CA LYS A 48 -2.07 -3.61 17.53
C LYS A 48 -2.17 -2.29 16.77
N ILE A 49 -3.23 -1.54 17.03
CA ILE A 49 -3.41 -0.22 16.40
C ILE A 49 -2.30 0.72 16.84
N ASP A 50 -1.98 0.75 18.14
CA ASP A 50 -0.90 1.56 18.66
C ASP A 50 0.44 1.19 18.02
N PHE A 51 0.69 -0.10 17.85
CA PHE A 51 1.90 -0.59 17.20
C PHE A 51 2.00 -0.08 15.76
N ILE A 52 0.89 -0.12 15.01
CA ILE A 52 0.85 0.40 13.64
C ILE A 52 1.17 1.89 13.63
N LEU A 53 0.54 2.66 14.53
CA LEU A 53 0.76 4.10 14.57
C LEU A 53 2.21 4.45 14.89
N ARG A 54 2.83 3.72 15.80
CA ARG A 54 4.26 3.92 16.11
C ARG A 54 5.14 3.60 14.90
N ASN A 55 4.82 2.53 14.19
CA ASN A 55 5.56 2.17 13.00
C ASN A 55 5.41 3.22 11.90
N LEU A 56 4.26 3.86 11.80
CA LEU A 56 4.06 4.94 10.84
C LEU A 56 4.97 6.13 11.12
N VAL A 57 5.17 6.48 12.40
CA VAL A 57 6.08 7.56 12.76
C VAL A 57 7.50 7.24 12.32
N GLU A 58 7.95 6.01 12.55
CA GLU A 58 9.30 5.60 12.14
C GLU A 58 9.41 5.52 10.63
N LEU A 59 8.36 5.04 9.95
CA LEU A 59 8.34 4.98 8.50
C LEU A 59 8.45 6.38 7.90
N GLU A 60 7.74 7.35 8.45
CA GLU A 60 7.81 8.73 7.97
C GLU A 60 9.24 9.25 8.01
N LYS A 61 9.94 9.00 9.11
CA LYS A 61 11.33 9.43 9.25
C LYS A 61 12.24 8.73 8.24
N SER A 62 12.05 7.44 8.05
CA SER A 62 12.85 6.67 7.10
C SER A 62 12.61 7.13 5.67
N LEU A 63 11.36 7.37 5.30
CA LEU A 63 11.01 7.84 3.96
C LEU A 63 11.56 9.24 3.70
N ALA A 64 11.63 10.08 4.74
CA ALA A 64 12.19 11.42 4.60
C ALA A 64 13.64 11.38 4.12
N THR A 65 14.40 10.36 4.52
CA THR A 65 15.79 10.20 4.05
C THR A 65 15.87 9.92 2.56
N LEU A 66 14.77 9.47 1.96
CA LEU A 66 14.67 9.18 0.52
C LEU A 66 13.92 10.29 -0.22
N ASN A 67 13.60 11.38 0.46
CA ASN A 67 12.81 12.47 -0.09
C ASN A 67 11.41 12.02 -0.53
N VAL A 68 10.83 11.08 0.20
CA VAL A 68 9.48 10.57 -0.05
C VAL A 68 8.56 11.04 1.07
N PRO A 69 7.61 11.93 0.79
CA PRO A 69 6.64 12.32 1.81
C PRO A 69 5.64 11.19 2.07
N LEU A 70 5.24 11.05 3.31
CA LEU A 70 4.23 10.07 3.70
C LEU A 70 2.93 10.81 3.99
N LEU A 71 1.89 10.47 3.24
CA LEU A 71 0.55 11.03 3.41
C LEU A 71 -0.30 10.01 4.15
N ILE A 72 -1.12 10.51 5.08
CA ILE A 72 -2.07 9.67 5.80
C ILE A 72 -3.48 10.10 5.37
N ARG A 73 -4.28 9.15 4.92
CA ARG A 73 -5.66 9.40 4.54
C ARG A 73 -6.55 8.38 5.22
N THR A 74 -7.84 8.65 5.27
CA THR A 74 -8.80 7.78 5.93
C THR A 74 -9.74 7.15 4.91
N ALA A 75 -9.85 5.83 4.97
CA ALA A 75 -10.88 5.08 4.27
C ALA A 75 -11.51 4.17 5.32
N ASP A 76 -12.60 4.64 5.93
CA ASP A 76 -13.17 3.99 7.11
C ASP A 76 -13.47 2.52 6.91
N GLN A 77 -13.99 2.17 5.75
CA GLN A 77 -14.21 0.79 5.35
C GLN A 77 -13.43 0.50 4.08
N TRP A 78 -13.06 -0.75 3.88
CA TRP A 78 -12.28 -1.13 2.70
C TRP A 78 -13.01 -0.89 1.38
N GLN A 79 -14.33 -0.85 1.39
CA GLN A 79 -15.10 -0.52 0.19
C GLN A 79 -14.81 0.89 -0.32
N GLN A 80 -14.33 1.76 0.56
CA GLN A 80 -14.02 3.15 0.22
C GLN A 80 -12.60 3.32 -0.32
N VAL A 81 -11.75 2.31 -0.18
CA VAL A 81 -10.34 2.41 -0.55
C VAL A 81 -10.13 2.79 -2.02
N PRO A 82 -10.82 2.17 -3.01
CA PRO A 82 -10.60 2.56 -4.40
C PRO A 82 -10.89 4.02 -4.66
N GLU A 83 -11.97 4.54 -4.08
CA GLU A 83 -12.36 5.94 -4.26
C GLU A 83 -11.34 6.89 -3.65
N VAL A 84 -10.88 6.60 -2.43
CA VAL A 84 -9.90 7.44 -1.75
C VAL A 84 -8.58 7.48 -2.52
N LEU A 85 -8.12 6.33 -3.00
CA LEU A 85 -6.89 6.26 -3.77
C LEU A 85 -7.01 6.95 -5.12
N LEU A 86 -8.13 6.78 -5.79
CA LEU A 86 -8.35 7.44 -7.07
C LEU A 86 -8.34 8.96 -6.91
N GLU A 87 -9.03 9.47 -5.89
CA GLU A 87 -9.05 10.90 -5.61
C GLU A 87 -7.64 11.42 -5.37
N LEU A 88 -6.86 10.71 -4.56
CA LEU A 88 -5.49 11.11 -4.29
C LEU A 88 -4.63 11.10 -5.55
N CYS A 89 -4.79 10.09 -6.39
CA CYS A 89 -4.06 10.01 -7.64
C CYS A 89 -4.39 11.17 -8.57
N GLN A 90 -5.64 11.58 -8.61
CA GLN A 90 -6.06 12.72 -9.42
C GLN A 90 -5.50 14.02 -8.89
N GLN A 91 -5.51 14.21 -7.58
CA GLN A 91 -4.97 15.41 -6.95
C GLN A 91 -3.47 15.58 -7.18
N LEU A 92 -2.73 14.48 -7.19
CA LEU A 92 -1.27 14.51 -7.29
C LEU A 92 -0.75 14.16 -8.67
N ASN A 93 -1.62 13.92 -9.64
CA ASN A 93 -1.22 13.51 -10.99
C ASN A 93 -0.34 12.26 -10.97
N ILE A 94 -0.77 11.26 -10.22
CA ILE A 94 -0.02 10.01 -10.11
C ILE A 94 -0.15 9.21 -11.39
N SER A 95 0.96 8.70 -11.90
CA SER A 95 0.99 7.86 -13.09
C SER A 95 0.82 6.39 -12.78
N ALA A 96 1.34 5.96 -11.64
CA ALA A 96 1.29 4.54 -11.25
C ALA A 96 1.27 4.41 -9.74
N VAL A 97 0.52 3.42 -9.27
CA VAL A 97 0.46 3.03 -7.86
C VAL A 97 1.17 1.71 -7.71
N HIS A 98 2.02 1.61 -6.69
CA HIS A 98 2.79 0.40 -6.40
C HIS A 98 2.40 -0.14 -5.04
N VAL A 99 2.20 -1.44 -4.96
CA VAL A 99 1.92 -2.14 -3.70
C VAL A 99 2.73 -3.42 -3.65
N ASN A 100 2.99 -3.91 -2.45
CA ASN A 100 3.47 -5.26 -2.27
C ASN A 100 2.26 -6.18 -2.11
N THR A 101 2.26 -7.29 -2.83
CA THR A 101 1.11 -8.17 -2.88
C THR A 101 0.76 -8.72 -1.50
N GLU A 102 -0.52 -8.70 -1.17
CA GLU A 102 -1.06 -9.36 0.02
C GLU A 102 -1.94 -10.52 -0.43
N TYR A 103 -1.88 -11.62 0.32
CA TYR A 103 -2.43 -12.89 -0.15
C TYR A 103 -3.73 -13.33 0.50
N GLY A 104 -4.24 -12.60 1.48
CA GLY A 104 -5.54 -12.91 2.06
C GLY A 104 -6.65 -12.71 1.04
N ILE A 105 -7.75 -13.45 1.21
CA ILE A 105 -8.90 -13.35 0.30
C ILE A 105 -9.44 -11.92 0.26
N HIS A 106 -9.64 -11.31 1.44
CA HIS A 106 -10.20 -9.96 1.50
C HIS A 106 -9.23 -8.93 0.96
N GLU A 107 -7.94 -9.11 1.24
CA GLU A 107 -6.90 -8.23 0.72
C GLU A 107 -6.80 -8.30 -0.79
N SER A 108 -6.88 -9.51 -1.35
CA SER A 108 -6.83 -9.70 -2.80
C SER A 108 -8.04 -9.07 -3.48
N GLN A 109 -9.23 -9.21 -2.89
CA GLN A 109 -10.44 -8.60 -3.43
C GLN A 109 -10.36 -7.08 -3.41
N ARG A 110 -9.85 -6.52 -2.31
CA ARG A 110 -9.63 -5.09 -2.19
C ARG A 110 -8.67 -4.60 -3.28
N ASP A 111 -7.56 -5.30 -3.46
CA ASP A 111 -6.56 -4.90 -4.44
C ASP A 111 -7.08 -5.02 -5.87
N MET A 112 -7.89 -6.03 -6.17
CA MET A 112 -8.52 -6.15 -7.49
C MET A 112 -9.46 -4.96 -7.76
N ALA A 113 -10.26 -4.57 -6.77
CA ALA A 113 -11.15 -3.44 -6.92
C ALA A 113 -10.37 -2.14 -7.16
N VAL A 114 -9.30 -1.94 -6.40
CA VAL A 114 -8.43 -0.78 -6.57
C VAL A 114 -7.82 -0.77 -7.97
N GLY A 115 -7.25 -1.90 -8.38
CA GLY A 115 -6.60 -1.99 -9.69
C GLY A 115 -7.55 -1.71 -10.84
N THR A 116 -8.77 -2.25 -10.76
CA THR A 116 -9.78 -2.03 -11.79
C THR A 116 -10.12 -0.55 -11.91
N ASP A 117 -10.41 0.09 -10.78
CA ASP A 117 -10.81 1.49 -10.79
C ASP A 117 -9.69 2.42 -11.25
N LEU A 118 -8.45 2.15 -10.83
CA LEU A 118 -7.32 2.98 -11.22
C LEU A 118 -7.01 2.84 -12.71
N VAL A 119 -7.01 1.62 -13.23
CA VAL A 119 -6.72 1.38 -14.64
C VAL A 119 -7.79 2.02 -15.52
N ASP A 120 -9.06 1.97 -15.10
CA ASP A 120 -10.15 2.63 -15.82
C ASP A 120 -9.92 4.14 -15.95
N GLN A 121 -9.21 4.74 -15.01
CA GLN A 121 -8.92 6.17 -15.02
C GLN A 121 -7.52 6.49 -15.56
N GLY A 122 -6.85 5.52 -16.14
CA GLY A 122 -5.56 5.73 -16.76
C GLY A 122 -4.38 5.70 -15.80
N VAL A 123 -4.56 5.19 -14.59
CA VAL A 123 -3.49 5.04 -13.60
C VAL A 123 -3.07 3.58 -13.56
N LEU A 124 -1.79 3.32 -13.73
CA LEU A 124 -1.28 1.95 -13.66
C LEU A 124 -1.28 1.45 -12.22
N PHE A 125 -1.48 0.16 -12.05
CA PHE A 125 -1.46 -0.46 -10.73
C PHE A 125 -0.51 -1.66 -10.78
N HIS A 126 0.59 -1.57 -10.02
CA HIS A 126 1.61 -2.60 -9.98
C HIS A 126 1.65 -3.28 -8.63
N SER A 127 1.34 -4.58 -8.62
CA SER A 127 1.43 -5.40 -7.43
C SER A 127 2.73 -6.19 -7.51
N HIS A 128 3.63 -5.96 -6.56
CA HIS A 128 4.95 -6.55 -6.56
C HIS A 128 5.02 -7.68 -5.55
N LEU A 129 5.72 -8.76 -5.93
CA LEU A 129 6.02 -9.81 -4.96
C LEU A 129 7.15 -9.30 -4.08
N ASP A 130 6.88 -9.20 -2.80
CA ASP A 130 7.91 -8.82 -1.86
C ASP A 130 8.97 -9.91 -1.80
N ARG A 131 10.18 -9.54 -1.41
CA ARG A 131 11.25 -10.53 -1.32
C ARG A 131 10.97 -11.45 -0.15
N ILE A 132 10.67 -12.69 -0.46
CA ILE A 132 10.49 -13.73 0.52
C ILE A 132 11.32 -14.92 0.08
N LEU A 133 11.58 -15.82 1.00
CA LEU A 133 12.38 -16.98 0.72
C LEU A 133 11.73 -17.85 -0.35
N PHE A 134 10.42 -17.95 -0.32
CA PHE A 134 9.65 -18.74 -1.27
C PHE A 134 8.57 -17.90 -1.89
N LYS A 135 8.41 -17.99 -3.19
CA LYS A 135 7.29 -17.38 -3.88
C LYS A 135 6.06 -18.25 -3.70
N PRO A 136 4.87 -17.67 -3.55
CA PRO A 136 3.66 -18.49 -3.48
C PRO A 136 3.55 -19.39 -4.71
N GLY A 137 3.23 -20.64 -4.47
CA GLY A 137 3.05 -21.63 -5.52
C GLY A 137 4.32 -22.20 -6.11
N THR A 138 5.50 -21.81 -5.64
CA THR A 138 6.75 -22.33 -6.19
C THR A 138 7.41 -23.39 -5.33
N VAL A 139 7.15 -23.39 -4.06
CA VAL A 139 7.81 -24.29 -3.16
C VAL A 139 6.86 -25.07 -2.42
N LEU A 140 7.12 -25.83 -1.98
CA LEU A 140 6.20 -26.35 -1.26
C LEU A 140 5.42 -27.07 -1.84
N ALA A 141 5.74 -26.91 -2.45
CA ALA A 141 5.05 -27.25 -2.89
C ALA A 141 4.97 -27.86 -2.67
N PRO A 142 4.89 -28.21 -2.74
CA PRO A 142 4.45 -28.47 -3.01
C PRO A 142 3.64 -28.14 -3.09
N GLN A 143 3.51 -27.68 -3.28
CA GLN A 143 2.81 -27.24 -3.14
C GLN A 143 2.24 -27.74 -3.28
#